data_6fda964747647bc8c6dd35b1fbce215e
#
_entry.id   6fda964747647bc8c6dd35b1fbce215e
#
_cell.length_a   1.000
_cell.length_b   1.000
_cell.length_c   1.000
_cell.angle_alpha   90.00
_cell.angle_beta   90.00
_cell.angle_gamma   90.00
#
_symmetry.space_group_name_H-M   'P 1'
#
loop_
_entity.id
_entity.type
_entity.pdbx_description
1 polymer ?
#
loop_
_entity_poly.entity_id
_entity_poly.type
_entity_poly.pdbx_seq_one_letter_code
_entity_poly.pdbx_strand_id
1 'polypeptide(L)'
;NCCHGGLGEGGGVGGLFALAGIPMAGGDIFGGAAFLNKHLTKIILKGLDVCALPSYSACRKEDFAAAKALTGLPAIIKPSRLGSSIGISVARTDEEYIAAIESAICYDEIALCESFLAERREINCAACFMGGKIVLSQCEEAFASNGMLSFDDKYSGGGRSVIPADIPQEIENSIKNTVFAIYSHLNLRGIIRFDFIVSGENVYLSEVNTVPGSLAWYLFAPSFKKFHPILKGVIEQAVSDFSAEHSKLLLKTGILASVPSGSKLK
;
A
#
# COMPACT_ATOMS: atom_id res chain seq x y z
N ASN A 1 2.91 15.51 -1.28
CA ASN A 1 2.43 14.65 -2.35
C ASN A 1 1.00 14.20 -2.05
N CYS A 2 0.07 14.54 -2.95
CA CYS A 2 -1.33 14.10 -2.91
C CYS A 2 -1.73 13.35 -4.20
N CYS A 3 -0.74 12.94 -5.00
CA CYS A 3 -0.97 12.23 -6.26
C CYS A 3 -1.24 10.75 -5.98
N HIS A 4 -2.51 10.43 -5.73
CA HIS A 4 -2.97 9.05 -5.53
C HIS A 4 -2.90 8.25 -6.83
N GLY A 5 -2.42 7.01 -6.73
CA GLY A 5 -2.30 6.07 -7.84
C GLY A 5 -1.13 6.33 -8.81
N GLY A 6 -0.85 5.35 -9.63
CA GLY A 6 0.15 5.40 -10.70
C GLY A 6 1.54 5.86 -10.23
N LEU A 7 2.25 6.59 -11.10
CA LEU A 7 3.59 7.10 -10.79
C LEU A 7 3.61 8.11 -9.64
N GLY A 8 2.49 8.76 -9.33
CA GLY A 8 2.36 9.71 -8.23
C GLY A 8 2.52 9.05 -6.87
N GLU A 9 1.88 7.91 -6.68
CA GLU A 9 1.96 7.06 -5.49
C GLU A 9 3.17 6.13 -5.53
N GLY A 10 3.54 5.64 -6.71
CA GLY A 10 4.61 4.66 -6.92
C GLY A 10 6.04 5.20 -6.78
N GLY A 11 6.23 6.32 -6.11
CA GLY A 11 7.55 6.89 -5.82
C GLY A 11 8.10 7.86 -6.89
N GLY A 12 7.44 8.01 -8.04
CA GLY A 12 7.93 8.90 -9.11
C GLY A 12 8.00 10.36 -8.69
N VAL A 13 6.95 10.87 -8.05
CA VAL A 13 6.95 12.23 -7.49
C VAL A 13 8.01 12.37 -6.39
N GLY A 14 8.13 11.37 -5.50
CA GLY A 14 9.17 11.33 -4.47
C GLY A 14 10.58 11.42 -5.07
N GLY A 15 10.83 10.65 -6.15
CA GLY A 15 12.10 10.67 -6.88
C GLY A 15 12.42 12.03 -7.49
N LEU A 16 11.44 12.68 -8.10
CA LEU A 16 11.60 14.02 -8.68
C LEU A 16 12.01 15.04 -7.61
N PHE A 17 11.33 15.09 -6.48
CA PHE A 17 11.64 16.02 -5.40
C PHE A 17 12.98 15.71 -4.74
N ALA A 18 13.32 14.43 -4.55
CA ALA A 18 14.63 14.02 -4.02
C ALA A 18 15.79 14.48 -4.93
N LEU A 19 15.67 14.27 -6.25
CA LEU A 19 16.67 14.73 -7.23
C LEU A 19 16.77 16.26 -7.27
N ALA A 20 15.65 16.97 -7.12
CA ALA A 20 15.62 18.43 -7.08
C ALA A 20 16.14 19.01 -5.76
N GLY A 21 16.42 18.19 -4.74
CA GLY A 21 16.85 18.66 -3.43
C GLY A 21 15.73 19.44 -2.69
N ILE A 22 14.49 19.04 -2.85
CA ILE A 22 13.32 19.70 -2.26
C ILE A 22 12.67 18.75 -1.25
N PRO A 23 12.43 19.20 0.01
CA PRO A 23 11.72 18.38 0.99
C PRO A 23 10.29 18.09 0.54
N MET A 24 9.84 16.87 0.75
CA MET A 24 8.49 16.43 0.37
C MET A 24 7.81 15.69 1.53
N ALA A 25 6.62 16.14 1.89
CA ALA A 25 5.73 15.39 2.77
C ALA A 25 4.88 14.42 1.92
N GLY A 26 4.96 13.12 2.20
CA GLY A 26 4.24 12.07 1.49
C GLY A 26 5.00 10.74 1.49
N GLY A 27 4.49 9.77 0.75
CA GLY A 27 5.16 8.49 0.56
C GLY A 27 6.52 8.66 -0.11
N ASP A 28 7.54 8.00 0.43
CA ASP A 28 8.88 8.02 -0.13
C ASP A 28 9.00 7.15 -1.40
N ILE A 29 10.19 7.17 -2.02
CA ILE A 29 10.47 6.40 -3.24
C ILE A 29 10.32 4.90 -2.99
N PHE A 30 10.88 4.42 -1.88
CA PHE A 30 10.96 2.98 -1.58
C PHE A 30 9.61 2.42 -1.20
N GLY A 31 8.90 3.09 -0.28
CA GLY A 31 7.54 2.71 0.11
C GLY A 31 6.58 2.77 -1.07
N GLY A 32 6.62 3.85 -1.85
CA GLY A 32 5.80 4.01 -3.04
C GLY A 32 6.00 2.90 -4.06
N ALA A 33 7.24 2.66 -4.48
CA ALA A 33 7.57 1.64 -5.48
C ALA A 33 7.24 0.21 -5.00
N ALA A 34 7.51 -0.08 -3.72
CA ALA A 34 7.27 -1.40 -3.13
C ALA A 34 5.78 -1.71 -3.01
N PHE A 35 4.98 -0.78 -2.47
CA PHE A 35 3.59 -1.03 -2.13
C PHE A 35 2.60 -0.76 -3.27
N LEU A 36 2.96 0.04 -4.29
CA LEU A 36 2.17 0.11 -5.51
C LEU A 36 2.10 -1.27 -6.20
N ASN A 37 3.17 -2.06 -6.10
CA ASN A 37 3.25 -3.39 -6.70
C ASN A 37 2.78 -4.46 -5.70
N LYS A 38 1.56 -4.96 -5.88
CA LYS A 38 0.93 -5.97 -4.99
C LYS A 38 1.74 -7.26 -4.87
N HIS A 39 2.44 -7.67 -5.93
CA HIS A 39 3.35 -8.81 -5.88
C HIS A 39 4.52 -8.56 -4.91
N LEU A 40 5.18 -7.41 -5.02
CA LEU A 40 6.26 -7.03 -4.09
C LEU A 40 5.73 -6.86 -2.67
N THR A 41 4.54 -6.29 -2.51
CA THR A 41 3.87 -6.23 -1.20
C THR A 41 3.80 -7.61 -0.55
N LYS A 42 3.35 -8.65 -1.27
CA LYS A 42 3.27 -10.02 -0.70
C LYS A 42 4.64 -10.59 -0.30
N ILE A 43 5.68 -10.29 -1.07
CA ILE A 43 7.07 -10.71 -0.73
C ILE A 43 7.52 -10.02 0.55
N ILE A 44 7.26 -8.71 0.69
CA ILE A 44 7.62 -7.92 1.88
C ILE A 44 6.87 -8.45 3.10
N LEU A 45 5.56 -8.65 3.00
CA LEU A 45 4.73 -9.15 4.10
C LEU A 45 5.21 -10.52 4.58
N LYS A 46 5.56 -11.42 3.65
CA LYS A 46 6.15 -12.71 3.98
C LYS A 46 7.50 -12.57 4.70
N GLY A 47 8.34 -11.63 4.26
CA GLY A 47 9.64 -11.35 4.90
C GLY A 47 9.52 -10.76 6.30
N LEU A 48 8.41 -10.09 6.60
CA LEU A 48 8.10 -9.50 7.91
C LEU A 48 7.21 -10.41 8.79
N ASP A 49 6.91 -11.62 8.34
CA ASP A 49 5.99 -12.56 9.01
C ASP A 49 4.59 -11.94 9.27
N VAL A 50 4.13 -11.11 8.34
CA VAL A 50 2.80 -10.50 8.38
C VAL A 50 1.80 -11.37 7.64
N CYS A 51 0.68 -11.67 8.30
CA CYS A 51 -0.37 -12.51 7.74
C CYS A 51 -1.03 -11.83 6.53
N ALA A 52 -1.06 -12.54 5.41
CA ALA A 52 -1.73 -12.14 4.18
C ALA A 52 -2.46 -13.34 3.57
N LEU A 53 -3.46 -13.08 2.75
CA LEU A 53 -4.18 -14.16 2.06
C LEU A 53 -3.22 -14.97 1.16
N PRO A 54 -3.42 -16.30 1.05
CA PRO A 54 -2.71 -17.14 0.08
C PRO A 54 -2.77 -16.50 -1.30
N SER A 55 -1.63 -16.40 -1.96
CA SER A 55 -1.56 -15.71 -3.24
C SER A 55 -0.53 -16.33 -4.19
N TYR A 56 -0.75 -16.13 -5.48
CA TYR A 56 0.16 -16.49 -6.57
C TYR A 56 0.25 -15.37 -7.59
N SER A 57 1.44 -15.14 -8.13
CA SER A 57 1.67 -14.15 -9.17
C SER A 57 1.79 -14.84 -10.53
N ALA A 58 0.72 -14.77 -11.32
CA ALA A 58 0.65 -15.35 -12.65
C ALA A 58 1.12 -14.33 -13.70
N CYS A 59 1.96 -14.79 -14.65
CA CYS A 59 2.42 -13.99 -15.79
C CYS A 59 1.76 -14.43 -17.10
N ARG A 60 1.05 -15.54 -17.10
CA ARG A 60 0.38 -16.15 -18.23
C ARG A 60 -0.72 -17.10 -17.77
N LYS A 61 -1.65 -17.43 -18.66
CA LYS A 61 -2.79 -18.29 -18.32
C LYS A 61 -2.41 -19.71 -17.89
N GLU A 62 -1.28 -20.20 -18.41
CA GLU A 62 -0.75 -21.54 -18.08
C GLU A 62 -0.36 -21.66 -16.60
N ASP A 63 -0.17 -20.52 -15.90
CA ASP A 63 0.12 -20.50 -14.46
C ASP A 63 -1.13 -20.82 -13.61
N PHE A 64 -2.32 -20.95 -14.22
CA PHE A 64 -3.59 -21.22 -13.57
C PHE A 64 -3.53 -22.41 -12.57
N ALA A 65 -2.98 -23.55 -12.98
CA ALA A 65 -2.95 -24.75 -12.12
C ALA A 65 -2.15 -24.49 -10.83
N ALA A 66 -1.00 -23.83 -10.93
CA ALA A 66 -0.18 -23.48 -9.77
C ALA A 66 -0.87 -22.40 -8.92
N ALA A 67 -1.49 -21.41 -9.53
CA ALA A 67 -2.23 -20.37 -8.84
C ALA A 67 -3.41 -20.95 -8.06
N LYS A 68 -4.24 -21.79 -8.70
CA LYS A 68 -5.40 -22.45 -8.07
C LYS A 68 -4.99 -23.37 -6.94
N ALA A 69 -3.85 -24.07 -7.05
CA ALA A 69 -3.35 -24.95 -6.00
C ALA A 69 -3.06 -24.19 -4.68
N LEU A 70 -2.69 -22.89 -4.76
CA LEU A 70 -2.43 -22.06 -3.60
C LEU A 70 -3.66 -21.28 -3.12
N THR A 71 -4.47 -20.77 -4.05
CA THR A 71 -5.56 -19.84 -3.71
C THR A 71 -6.92 -20.51 -3.56
N GLY A 72 -7.11 -21.67 -4.18
CA GLY A 72 -8.40 -22.34 -4.25
C GLY A 72 -9.42 -21.58 -5.10
N LEU A 73 -10.69 -21.93 -4.90
CA LEU A 73 -11.88 -21.24 -5.43
C LEU A 73 -12.86 -20.98 -4.28
N PRO A 74 -13.53 -19.83 -4.25
CA PRO A 74 -13.38 -18.71 -5.19
C PRO A 74 -12.05 -17.98 -5.00
N ALA A 75 -11.56 -17.34 -6.06
CA ALA A 75 -10.33 -16.53 -6.04
C ALA A 75 -10.59 -15.14 -6.60
N ILE A 76 -9.81 -14.15 -6.15
CA ILE A 76 -9.79 -12.79 -6.71
C ILE A 76 -8.50 -12.62 -7.51
N ILE A 77 -8.64 -12.14 -8.75
CA ILE A 77 -7.53 -11.90 -9.66
C ILE A 77 -7.49 -10.42 -10.01
N LYS A 78 -6.30 -9.82 -9.89
CA LYS A 78 -6.12 -8.37 -10.07
C LYS A 78 -4.76 -8.04 -10.68
N PRO A 79 -4.66 -6.99 -11.52
CA PRO A 79 -3.37 -6.48 -11.97
C PRO A 79 -2.51 -6.04 -10.78
N SER A 80 -1.20 -6.29 -10.84
CA SER A 80 -0.30 -6.09 -9.70
C SER A 80 -0.10 -4.61 -9.35
N ARG A 81 -0.03 -3.72 -10.36
CA ARG A 81 0.31 -2.29 -10.19
C ARG A 81 -0.87 -1.33 -10.39
N LEU A 82 -2.08 -1.83 -10.54
CA LEU A 82 -3.28 -0.99 -10.67
C LEU A 82 -4.04 -0.88 -9.35
N GLY A 83 -4.63 0.29 -9.14
CA GLY A 83 -5.51 0.61 -8.04
C GLY A 83 -6.99 0.72 -8.45
N SER A 84 -7.81 1.29 -7.56
CA SER A 84 -9.21 1.69 -7.84
C SER A 84 -10.10 0.58 -8.39
N SER A 85 -9.83 -0.67 -8.04
CA SER A 85 -10.57 -1.87 -8.48
C SER A 85 -10.57 -2.11 -10.01
N ILE A 86 -9.67 -1.47 -10.76
CA ILE A 86 -9.57 -1.65 -12.21
C ILE A 86 -8.97 -3.03 -12.52
N GLY A 87 -9.62 -3.77 -13.42
CA GLY A 87 -9.17 -5.09 -13.88
C GLY A 87 -9.29 -6.21 -12.82
N ILE A 88 -10.05 -5.98 -11.74
CA ILE A 88 -10.30 -7.00 -10.73
C ILE A 88 -11.44 -7.91 -11.15
N SER A 89 -11.27 -9.22 -11.00
CA SER A 89 -12.27 -10.24 -11.25
C SER A 89 -12.32 -11.25 -10.11
N VAL A 90 -13.50 -11.76 -9.80
CA VAL A 90 -13.70 -12.90 -8.88
C VAL A 90 -14.07 -14.12 -9.70
N ALA A 91 -13.25 -15.15 -9.61
CA ALA A 91 -13.43 -16.41 -10.31
C ALA A 91 -14.02 -17.47 -9.36
N ARG A 92 -15.07 -18.15 -9.80
CA ARG A 92 -15.74 -19.24 -9.08
C ARG A 92 -15.59 -20.58 -9.80
N THR A 93 -15.23 -20.55 -11.09
CA THR A 93 -14.93 -21.73 -11.89
C THR A 93 -13.52 -21.64 -12.48
N ASP A 94 -13.03 -22.74 -13.03
CA ASP A 94 -11.71 -22.82 -13.66
C ASP A 94 -11.64 -21.94 -14.92
N GLU A 95 -12.72 -21.90 -15.70
CA GLU A 95 -12.83 -21.10 -16.90
C GLU A 95 -12.80 -19.60 -16.56
N GLU A 96 -13.56 -19.20 -15.52
CA GLU A 96 -13.54 -17.81 -15.02
C GLU A 96 -12.15 -17.43 -14.52
N TYR A 97 -11.43 -18.36 -13.88
CA TYR A 97 -10.09 -18.09 -13.34
C TYR A 97 -9.09 -17.84 -14.47
N ILE A 98 -9.08 -18.70 -15.49
CA ILE A 98 -8.21 -18.55 -16.66
C ILE A 98 -8.50 -17.23 -17.39
N ALA A 99 -9.78 -16.94 -17.64
CA ALA A 99 -10.20 -15.69 -18.27
C ALA A 99 -9.82 -14.46 -17.44
N ALA A 100 -9.90 -14.54 -16.11
CA ALA A 100 -9.49 -13.47 -15.20
C ALA A 100 -7.99 -13.21 -15.24
N ILE A 101 -7.14 -14.26 -15.32
CA ILE A 101 -5.69 -14.11 -15.51
C ILE A 101 -5.43 -13.42 -16.86
N GLU A 102 -6.02 -13.91 -17.96
CA GLU A 102 -5.85 -13.32 -19.28
C GLU A 102 -6.27 -11.85 -19.31
N SER A 103 -7.37 -11.51 -18.66
CA SER A 103 -7.83 -10.12 -18.54
C SER A 103 -6.85 -9.27 -17.75
N ALA A 104 -6.39 -9.73 -16.59
CA ALA A 104 -5.50 -8.96 -15.72
C ALA A 104 -4.13 -8.70 -16.35
N ILE A 105 -3.56 -9.67 -17.09
CA ILE A 105 -2.27 -9.50 -17.79
C ILE A 105 -2.37 -8.55 -18.99
N CYS A 106 -3.56 -8.23 -19.50
CA CYS A 106 -3.71 -7.15 -20.48
C CYS A 106 -3.44 -5.76 -19.90
N TYR A 107 -3.55 -5.61 -18.58
CA TYR A 107 -3.31 -4.35 -17.88
C TYR A 107 -1.94 -4.27 -17.23
N ASP A 108 -1.35 -5.42 -16.88
CA ASP A 108 -0.05 -5.49 -16.18
C ASP A 108 0.65 -6.80 -16.50
N GLU A 109 1.97 -6.85 -16.41
CA GLU A 109 2.79 -8.06 -16.65
C GLU A 109 2.51 -9.18 -15.63
N ILE A 110 1.93 -8.83 -14.47
CA ILE A 110 1.64 -9.76 -13.38
C ILE A 110 0.18 -9.63 -12.97
N ALA A 111 -0.55 -10.75 -13.01
CA ALA A 111 -1.83 -10.92 -12.35
C ALA A 111 -1.61 -11.51 -10.96
N LEU A 112 -1.97 -10.78 -9.91
CA LEU A 112 -2.00 -11.31 -8.55
C LEU A 112 -3.32 -12.07 -8.35
N CYS A 113 -3.21 -13.37 -8.09
CA CYS A 113 -4.31 -14.25 -7.73
C CYS A 113 -4.29 -14.43 -6.22
N GLU A 114 -5.42 -14.25 -5.53
CA GLU A 114 -5.56 -14.44 -4.08
C GLU A 114 -6.82 -15.23 -3.74
N SER A 115 -6.79 -15.92 -2.60
CA SER A 115 -7.99 -16.55 -2.06
C SER A 115 -9.07 -15.48 -1.82
N PHE A 116 -10.32 -15.78 -2.17
CA PHE A 116 -11.45 -14.89 -1.93
C PHE A 116 -12.28 -15.41 -0.75
N LEU A 117 -12.35 -14.62 0.30
CA LEU A 117 -13.17 -14.93 1.47
C LEU A 117 -14.55 -14.29 1.28
N ALA A 118 -15.60 -15.12 1.25
CA ALA A 118 -16.98 -14.65 1.08
C ALA A 118 -17.46 -13.90 2.34
N GLU A 119 -17.16 -14.46 3.50
CA GLU A 119 -17.48 -13.83 4.80
C GLU A 119 -16.25 -13.08 5.27
N ARG A 120 -16.24 -11.75 5.04
CA ARG A 120 -15.15 -10.88 5.43
C ARG A 120 -15.63 -9.48 5.77
N ARG A 121 -14.84 -8.81 6.56
CA ARG A 121 -14.96 -7.37 6.85
C ARG A 121 -13.73 -6.67 6.28
N GLU A 122 -13.91 -5.49 5.72
CA GLU A 122 -12.83 -4.66 5.20
C GLU A 122 -12.53 -3.54 6.20
N ILE A 123 -11.36 -3.61 6.83
CA ILE A 123 -10.96 -2.70 7.91
C ILE A 123 -9.73 -1.90 7.46
N ASN A 124 -9.82 -0.58 7.55
CA ASN A 124 -8.72 0.31 7.21
C ASN A 124 -8.13 0.94 8.47
N CYS A 125 -6.81 1.08 8.50
CA CYS A 125 -6.10 1.83 9.53
C CYS A 125 -4.96 2.61 8.88
N ALA A 126 -4.68 3.82 9.35
CA ALA A 126 -3.61 4.63 8.81
C ALA A 126 -2.56 4.97 9.87
N ALA A 127 -1.36 5.29 9.39
CA ALA A 127 -0.28 5.78 10.21
C ALA A 127 0.39 6.98 9.57
N CYS A 128 1.00 7.83 10.39
CA CYS A 128 1.90 8.88 9.95
C CYS A 128 3.06 9.06 10.94
N PHE A 129 4.17 9.66 10.46
CA PHE A 129 5.30 10.01 11.32
C PHE A 129 5.33 11.53 11.50
N MET A 130 5.24 11.99 12.74
CA MET A 130 5.28 13.41 13.09
C MET A 130 5.78 13.60 14.53
N GLY A 131 6.51 14.67 14.76
CA GLY A 131 7.07 14.96 16.09
C GLY A 131 7.96 13.84 16.63
N GLY A 132 8.69 13.15 15.75
CA GLY A 132 9.61 12.07 16.11
C GLY A 132 8.92 10.75 16.49
N LYS A 133 7.63 10.58 16.26
CA LYS A 133 6.89 9.37 16.61
C LYS A 133 5.87 8.95 15.54
N ILE A 134 5.55 7.65 15.53
CA ILE A 134 4.48 7.10 14.72
C ILE A 134 3.15 7.38 15.42
N VAL A 135 2.20 7.94 14.69
CA VAL A 135 0.83 8.20 15.15
C VAL A 135 -0.10 7.31 14.34
N LEU A 136 -0.89 6.48 15.01
CA LEU A 136 -1.88 5.59 14.42
C LEU A 136 -3.25 6.26 14.43
N SER A 137 -4.05 5.99 13.40
CA SER A 137 -5.43 6.45 13.30
C SER A 137 -6.41 5.55 14.08
N GLN A 138 -7.69 5.91 14.06
CA GLN A 138 -8.78 4.98 14.34
C GLN A 138 -8.89 3.97 13.19
N CYS A 139 -9.51 2.82 13.47
CA CYS A 139 -9.90 1.86 12.44
C CYS A 139 -11.25 2.26 11.84
N GLU A 140 -11.38 2.09 10.53
CA GLU A 140 -12.61 2.22 9.77
C GLU A 140 -13.08 0.85 9.30
N GLU A 141 -14.37 0.58 9.37
CA GLU A 141 -14.97 -0.49 8.60
C GLU A 141 -15.63 0.08 7.35
N ALA A 142 -15.18 -0.38 6.19
CA ALA A 142 -15.72 0.00 4.89
C ALA A 142 -16.69 -1.09 4.40
N PHE A 143 -17.90 -0.68 3.98
CA PHE A 143 -18.94 -1.60 3.52
C PHE A 143 -19.06 -1.55 1.99
N ALA A 144 -18.90 -2.71 1.36
CA ALA A 144 -19.11 -2.88 -0.06
C ALA A 144 -20.60 -3.04 -0.38
N SER A 145 -21.10 -2.36 -1.39
CA SER A 145 -22.50 -2.48 -1.81
C SER A 145 -22.84 -3.85 -2.40
N ASN A 146 -21.88 -4.52 -3.04
CA ASN A 146 -22.04 -5.79 -3.74
C ASN A 146 -21.00 -6.85 -3.33
N GLY A 147 -20.64 -6.91 -2.05
CA GLY A 147 -19.70 -7.91 -1.53
C GLY A 147 -18.22 -7.67 -1.87
N MET A 148 -17.90 -6.65 -2.66
CA MET A 148 -16.54 -6.15 -2.94
C MET A 148 -16.59 -4.65 -3.19
N LEU A 149 -15.68 -3.88 -2.56
CA LEU A 149 -15.59 -2.43 -2.79
C LEU A 149 -15.26 -2.15 -4.25
N SER A 150 -16.27 -1.67 -4.98
CA SER A 150 -16.16 -1.27 -6.38
C SER A 150 -15.54 0.13 -6.50
N PHE A 151 -15.23 0.54 -7.73
CA PHE A 151 -14.85 1.93 -8.01
C PHE A 151 -15.94 2.91 -7.57
N ASP A 152 -17.21 2.58 -7.84
CA ASP A 152 -18.36 3.42 -7.49
C ASP A 152 -18.52 3.55 -5.96
N ASP A 153 -18.31 2.47 -5.20
CA ASP A 153 -18.34 2.53 -3.73
C ASP A 153 -17.27 3.48 -3.18
N LYS A 154 -16.09 3.52 -3.82
CA LYS A 154 -14.96 4.34 -3.36
C LYS A 154 -15.07 5.81 -3.73
N TYR A 155 -15.66 6.14 -4.87
CA TYR A 155 -15.58 7.49 -5.47
C TYR A 155 -16.92 8.16 -5.78
N SER A 156 -18.02 7.40 -5.92
CA SER A 156 -19.33 7.96 -6.30
C SER A 156 -20.26 8.25 -5.11
N GLY A 157 -19.75 8.24 -3.89
CA GLY A 157 -20.51 8.59 -2.68
C GLY A 157 -21.48 7.52 -2.19
N GLY A 158 -21.47 6.32 -2.78
CA GLY A 158 -22.32 5.17 -2.39
C GLY A 158 -21.74 4.33 -1.26
N GLY A 159 -20.46 4.46 -0.96
CA GLY A 159 -19.80 3.68 0.09
C GLY A 159 -20.25 4.10 1.49
N ARG A 160 -20.59 3.11 2.32
CA ARG A 160 -20.85 3.31 3.75
C ARG A 160 -19.61 2.94 4.52
N SER A 161 -19.29 3.72 5.56
CA SER A 161 -18.24 3.35 6.49
C SER A 161 -18.63 3.72 7.92
N VAL A 162 -17.99 3.05 8.90
CA VAL A 162 -18.16 3.33 10.33
C VAL A 162 -16.78 3.59 10.93
N ILE A 163 -16.65 4.72 11.63
CA ILE A 163 -15.43 5.14 12.33
C ILE A 163 -15.82 5.61 13.74
N PRO A 164 -15.24 5.02 14.80
CA PRO A 164 -14.38 3.85 14.82
C PRO A 164 -15.13 2.59 14.38
N ALA A 165 -14.41 1.63 13.78
CA ALA A 165 -14.97 0.31 13.44
C ALA A 165 -15.45 -0.43 14.68
N ASP A 166 -16.61 -1.08 14.58
CA ASP A 166 -17.13 -1.94 15.65
C ASP A 166 -16.50 -3.34 15.55
N ILE A 167 -15.28 -3.47 16.09
CA ILE A 167 -14.49 -4.70 16.08
C ILE A 167 -13.99 -5.05 17.49
N PRO A 168 -13.77 -6.34 17.79
CA PRO A 168 -13.15 -6.74 19.07
C PRO A 168 -11.80 -6.06 19.29
N GLN A 169 -11.49 -5.74 20.55
CA GLN A 169 -10.25 -5.04 20.91
C GLN A 169 -8.99 -5.82 20.48
N GLU A 170 -9.05 -7.15 20.50
CA GLU A 170 -7.95 -8.03 20.07
C GLU A 170 -7.65 -7.85 18.59
N ILE A 171 -8.70 -7.75 17.77
CA ILE A 171 -8.58 -7.50 16.32
C ILE A 171 -8.01 -6.09 16.07
N GLU A 172 -8.52 -5.08 16.77
CA GLU A 172 -8.01 -3.70 16.66
C GLU A 172 -6.53 -3.64 17.05
N ASN A 173 -6.14 -4.29 18.15
CA ASN A 173 -4.75 -4.36 18.59
C ASN A 173 -3.86 -5.07 17.57
N SER A 174 -4.32 -6.19 17.01
CA SER A 174 -3.60 -6.91 15.95
C SER A 174 -3.35 -6.02 14.72
N ILE A 175 -4.38 -5.31 14.25
CA ILE A 175 -4.27 -4.36 13.15
C ILE A 175 -3.25 -3.27 13.48
N LYS A 176 -3.41 -2.59 14.60
CA LYS A 176 -2.54 -1.48 15.01
C LYS A 176 -1.07 -1.90 15.20
N ASN A 177 -0.85 -3.07 15.80
CA ASN A 177 0.50 -3.61 15.96
C ASN A 177 1.14 -3.93 14.59
N THR A 178 0.39 -4.51 13.67
CA THR A 178 0.84 -4.79 12.29
C THR A 178 1.20 -3.49 11.56
N VAL A 179 0.34 -2.47 11.62
CA VAL A 179 0.59 -1.15 11.02
C VAL A 179 1.84 -0.53 11.60
N PHE A 180 1.97 -0.52 12.95
CA PHE A 180 3.14 0.04 13.62
C PHE A 180 4.43 -0.69 13.23
N ALA A 181 4.41 -2.02 13.21
CA ALA A 181 5.56 -2.85 12.85
C ALA A 181 6.03 -2.57 11.42
N ILE A 182 5.13 -2.61 10.43
CA ILE A 182 5.50 -2.35 9.03
C ILE A 182 6.01 -0.92 8.87
N TYR A 183 5.29 0.06 9.39
CA TYR A 183 5.65 1.47 9.28
C TYR A 183 7.04 1.74 9.88
N SER A 184 7.32 1.14 11.05
CA SER A 184 8.59 1.27 11.76
C SER A 184 9.74 0.52 11.08
N HIS A 185 9.56 -0.78 10.79
CA HIS A 185 10.62 -1.62 10.22
C HIS A 185 11.10 -1.15 8.85
N LEU A 186 10.17 -0.67 8.02
CA LEU A 186 10.48 -0.16 6.70
C LEU A 186 10.80 1.34 6.71
N ASN A 187 10.82 1.98 7.88
CA ASN A 187 11.10 3.40 8.05
C ASN A 187 10.25 4.28 7.11
N LEU A 188 8.96 3.95 6.98
CA LEU A 188 8.06 4.64 6.06
C LEU A 188 7.84 6.10 6.45
N ARG A 189 7.46 6.91 5.49
CA ARG A 189 7.19 8.34 5.65
C ARG A 189 5.86 8.74 5.01
N GLY A 190 5.34 9.86 5.47
CA GLY A 190 4.05 10.38 5.01
C GLY A 190 2.86 9.76 5.75
N ILE A 191 1.67 9.95 5.18
CA ILE A 191 0.42 9.37 5.68
C ILE A 191 0.13 8.15 4.83
N ILE A 192 0.08 6.97 5.44
CA ILE A 192 -0.08 5.68 4.78
C ILE A 192 -1.29 4.97 5.34
N ARG A 193 -2.15 4.44 4.48
CA ARG A 193 -3.30 3.62 4.85
C ARG A 193 -3.05 2.16 4.55
N PHE A 194 -3.40 1.32 5.50
CA PHE A 194 -3.29 -0.13 5.45
C PHE A 194 -4.69 -0.70 5.42
N ASP A 195 -5.00 -1.49 4.40
CA ASP A 195 -6.31 -2.05 4.16
C ASP A 195 -6.27 -3.55 4.50
N PHE A 196 -7.10 -3.96 5.46
CA PHE A 196 -7.13 -5.31 6.01
C PHE A 196 -8.42 -6.03 5.63
N ILE A 197 -8.31 -7.35 5.51
CA ILE A 197 -9.44 -8.27 5.45
C ILE A 197 -9.48 -9.02 6.78
N VAL A 198 -10.63 -8.98 7.45
CA VAL A 198 -10.88 -9.69 8.70
C VAL A 198 -11.95 -10.75 8.46
N SER A 199 -11.66 -11.99 8.83
CA SER A 199 -12.60 -13.12 8.74
C SER A 199 -12.52 -13.95 10.01
N GLY A 200 -13.58 -13.93 10.81
CA GLY A 200 -13.55 -14.45 12.17
C GLY A 200 -12.50 -13.71 13.01
N GLU A 201 -11.58 -14.46 13.58
CA GLU A 201 -10.45 -13.93 14.38
C GLU A 201 -9.20 -13.62 13.53
N ASN A 202 -9.19 -13.99 12.25
CA ASN A 202 -8.03 -13.83 11.39
C ASN A 202 -7.99 -12.45 10.75
N VAL A 203 -6.80 -11.83 10.81
CA VAL A 203 -6.51 -10.50 10.25
C VAL A 203 -5.48 -10.66 9.14
N TYR A 204 -5.82 -10.27 7.92
CA TYR A 204 -4.96 -10.35 6.75
C TYR A 204 -4.71 -8.96 6.18
N LEU A 205 -3.45 -8.56 6.00
CA LEU A 205 -3.13 -7.34 5.28
C LEU A 205 -3.30 -7.56 3.78
N SER A 206 -4.16 -6.76 3.18
CA SER A 206 -4.51 -6.83 1.76
C SER A 206 -3.70 -5.87 0.91
N GLU A 207 -3.67 -4.57 1.29
CA GLU A 207 -3.06 -3.50 0.50
C GLU A 207 -2.46 -2.41 1.40
N VAL A 208 -1.43 -1.72 0.90
CA VAL A 208 -0.81 -0.57 1.56
C VAL A 208 -0.81 0.59 0.58
N ASN A 209 -1.47 1.69 0.94
CA ASN A 209 -1.63 2.89 0.12
C ASN A 209 -0.71 3.97 0.66
N THR A 210 0.38 4.27 -0.03
CA THR A 210 1.42 5.22 0.42
C THR A 210 1.05 6.67 0.16
N VAL A 211 0.05 6.91 -0.69
CA VAL A 211 -0.62 8.20 -0.87
C VAL A 211 -2.13 7.93 -0.93
N PRO A 212 -2.78 7.69 0.23
CA PRO A 212 -4.19 7.30 0.26
C PRO A 212 -5.10 8.42 -0.23
N GLY A 213 -6.24 8.05 -0.79
CA GLY A 213 -7.29 8.99 -1.19
C GLY A 213 -7.62 9.95 -0.06
N SER A 214 -7.73 11.24 -0.36
CA SER A 214 -7.96 12.32 0.61
C SER A 214 -6.96 12.34 1.79
N LEU A 215 -5.76 11.76 1.62
CA LEU A 215 -4.76 11.54 2.67
C LEU A 215 -5.33 10.82 3.91
N ALA A 216 -6.38 10.04 3.75
CA ALA A 216 -7.07 9.33 4.83
C ALA A 216 -7.37 10.21 6.07
N TRP A 217 -7.58 11.52 5.88
CA TRP A 217 -7.74 12.49 6.97
C TRP A 217 -8.86 12.10 7.94
N TYR A 218 -9.93 11.49 7.41
CA TYR A 218 -11.13 11.10 8.14
C TYR A 218 -10.86 10.01 9.19
N LEU A 219 -9.78 9.24 9.05
CA LEU A 219 -9.34 8.25 10.04
C LEU A 219 -8.69 8.90 11.27
N PHE A 220 -8.10 10.09 11.10
CA PHE A 220 -7.37 10.78 12.16
C PHE A 220 -8.22 11.83 12.90
N ALA A 221 -9.23 12.38 12.24
CA ALA A 221 -9.96 13.50 12.80
C ALA A 221 -11.42 13.55 12.30
N PRO A 222 -12.36 14.04 13.13
CA PRO A 222 -13.79 14.12 12.77
C PRO A 222 -14.10 15.23 11.75
N SER A 223 -13.13 16.07 11.39
CA SER A 223 -13.27 17.08 10.33
C SER A 223 -11.90 17.46 9.77
N PHE A 224 -11.87 17.91 8.52
CA PHE A 224 -10.63 18.35 7.87
C PHE A 224 -9.96 19.50 8.66
N LYS A 225 -10.73 20.40 9.28
CA LYS A 225 -10.18 21.46 10.14
C LYS A 225 -9.42 20.90 11.34
N LYS A 226 -9.91 19.84 11.95
CA LYS A 226 -9.24 19.17 13.08
C LYS A 226 -8.06 18.28 12.65
N PHE A 227 -7.96 17.96 11.36
CA PHE A 227 -6.82 17.26 10.78
C PHE A 227 -5.60 18.20 10.53
N HIS A 228 -5.80 19.51 10.42
CA HIS A 228 -4.72 20.47 10.17
C HIS A 228 -3.47 20.30 11.05
N PRO A 229 -3.57 20.09 12.37
CA PRO A 229 -2.38 19.90 13.22
C PRO A 229 -1.57 18.66 12.82
N ILE A 230 -2.23 17.57 12.40
CA ILE A 230 -1.57 16.36 11.94
C ILE A 230 -0.85 16.62 10.61
N LEU A 231 -1.55 17.21 9.65
CA LEU A 231 -0.96 17.57 8.36
C LEU A 231 0.25 18.50 8.52
N LYS A 232 0.12 19.52 9.37
CA LYS A 232 1.22 20.42 9.71
C LYS A 232 2.40 19.65 10.32
N GLY A 233 2.15 18.78 11.28
CA GLY A 233 3.18 17.96 11.91
C GLY A 233 3.92 17.03 10.95
N VAL A 234 3.20 16.45 9.98
CA VAL A 234 3.81 15.61 8.92
C VAL A 234 4.69 16.46 8.00
N ILE A 235 4.26 17.68 7.64
CA ILE A 235 5.05 18.59 6.80
C ILE A 235 6.32 19.05 7.56
N GLU A 236 6.18 19.47 8.82
CA GLU A 236 7.32 19.87 9.66
C GLU A 236 8.32 18.75 9.85
N GLN A 237 7.84 17.51 10.03
CA GLN A 237 8.68 16.32 10.11
C GLN A 237 9.46 16.08 8.81
N ALA A 238 8.80 16.20 7.66
CA ALA A 238 9.45 16.02 6.36
C ALA A 238 10.58 17.05 6.15
N VAL A 239 10.38 18.31 6.53
CA VAL A 239 11.41 19.35 6.48
C VAL A 239 12.56 19.04 7.43
N SER A 240 12.27 18.55 8.64
CA SER A 240 13.27 18.15 9.63
C SER A 240 14.10 16.97 9.14
N ASP A 241 13.45 15.91 8.62
CA ASP A 241 14.12 14.72 8.09
C ASP A 241 15.03 15.07 6.92
N PHE A 242 14.55 15.90 5.98
CA PHE A 242 15.34 16.40 4.86
C PHE A 242 16.59 17.15 5.33
N SER A 243 16.46 18.05 6.31
CA SER A 243 17.58 18.81 6.87
C SER A 243 18.60 17.91 7.55
N ALA A 244 18.12 16.92 8.31
CA ALA A 244 18.98 15.94 8.99
C ALA A 244 19.75 15.05 8.00
N GLU A 245 19.11 14.64 6.90
CA GLU A 245 19.74 13.86 5.85
C GLU A 245 20.83 14.65 5.11
N HIS A 246 20.54 15.91 4.77
CA HIS A 246 21.49 16.79 4.09
C HIS A 246 22.65 17.25 4.98
N SER A 247 22.52 17.19 6.30
CA SER A 247 23.59 17.47 7.24
C SER A 247 24.59 16.32 7.40
N LYS A 248 24.23 15.10 6.94
CA LYS A 248 25.16 13.96 6.98
C LYS A 248 26.31 14.20 6.01
N LEU A 249 27.52 13.84 6.45
CA LEU A 249 28.74 13.99 5.67
C LEU A 249 28.62 13.19 4.36
N LEU A 250 28.44 13.90 3.27
CA LEU A 250 28.61 13.33 1.93
C LEU A 250 30.10 13.13 1.70
N LEU A 251 30.59 11.90 1.76
CA LEU A 251 31.92 11.57 1.37
C LEU A 251 32.12 11.88 -0.11
N LYS A 252 32.68 13.04 -0.42
CA LYS A 252 33.12 13.36 -1.77
C LYS A 252 34.41 12.58 -2.03
N THR A 253 34.27 11.36 -2.51
CA THR A 253 35.40 10.45 -2.74
C THR A 253 36.31 10.93 -3.87
N GLY A 254 35.82 11.78 -4.77
CA GLY A 254 36.61 12.23 -5.93
C GLY A 254 37.06 11.09 -6.87
N ILE A 255 36.58 9.87 -6.66
CA ILE A 255 37.01 8.65 -7.37
C ILE A 255 36.96 8.84 -8.89
N LEU A 256 35.86 9.42 -9.40
CA LEU A 256 35.72 9.65 -10.84
C LEU A 256 36.68 10.72 -11.40
N ALA A 257 37.07 11.69 -10.58
CA ALA A 257 38.03 12.71 -10.95
C ALA A 257 39.47 12.22 -10.89
N SER A 258 39.73 11.16 -10.11
CA SER A 258 41.07 10.57 -9.93
C SER A 258 41.34 9.36 -10.84
N VAL A 259 40.35 8.93 -11.65
CA VAL A 259 40.52 7.78 -12.57
C VAL A 259 41.40 8.18 -13.75
N PRO A 260 42.56 7.56 -13.97
CA PRO A 260 43.40 7.85 -15.14
C PRO A 260 42.63 7.58 -16.45
N SER A 261 42.85 8.45 -17.43
CA SER A 261 42.30 8.24 -18.79
C SER A 261 42.84 6.94 -19.35
N GLY A 262 41.98 5.96 -19.58
CA GLY A 262 42.33 4.63 -20.07
C GLY A 262 42.09 3.45 -19.14
N SER A 263 41.64 3.69 -17.90
CA SER A 263 41.24 2.63 -16.98
C SER A 263 39.86 2.00 -17.37
N LYS A 264 39.63 0.78 -16.84
CA LYS A 264 38.45 -0.08 -17.19
C LYS A 264 37.06 0.47 -16.81
N LEU A 265 36.95 1.74 -16.47
CA LEU A 265 35.66 2.45 -16.31
C LEU A 265 35.22 3.06 -17.65
N LYS A 266 35.29 2.24 -18.71
CA LYS A 266 34.63 2.52 -19.99
C LYS A 266 33.28 1.84 -19.99
#